data_e53744aefb7892814f21c08bd6feed51
#
_entry.id   e53744aefb7892814f21c08bd6feed51
#
_cell.length_a   1.000
_cell.length_b   1.000
_cell.length_c   1.000
_cell.angle_alpha   90.00
_cell.angle_beta   90.00
_cell.angle_gamma   90.00
#
_symmetry.space_group_name_H-M   'P 1'
#
loop_
_entity.id
_entity.type
_entity.pdbx_description
1 polymer ?
#
loop_
_entity_poly.entity_id
_entity_poly.type
_entity_poly.pdbx_seq_one_letter_code
_entity_poly.pdbx_strand_id
1 'polypeptide(L)'
;MSKTLITDKEYRRFEDIIFKVWRVYEFGENEFTQAETEHINKVFEQLNAEHPREYKIIVRHHLKRTYYTTIAREQGVSEGYIRKLAKNGAYYFLKYYDDK
;
A
#
# COMPACT_ATOMS: atom_id res chain seq x y z
N MET A 1 -15.27 -15.54 9.73
CA MET A 1 -13.88 -15.15 9.45
C MET A 1 -13.84 -14.37 8.15
N SER A 2 -13.37 -13.16 8.19
CA SER A 2 -13.29 -12.35 6.97
C SER A 2 -12.07 -12.77 6.16
N LYS A 3 -12.29 -13.09 4.89
CA LYS A 3 -11.19 -13.39 3.97
C LYS A 3 -10.61 -12.09 3.43
N THR A 4 -9.29 -12.03 3.34
CA THR A 4 -8.65 -10.94 2.62
C THR A 4 -8.72 -11.25 1.11
N LEU A 5 -8.77 -10.21 0.31
CA LEU A 5 -8.83 -10.33 -1.16
C LEU A 5 -7.52 -10.81 -1.76
N ILE A 6 -6.42 -10.68 -1.04
CA ILE A 6 -5.07 -10.91 -1.54
C ILE A 6 -4.48 -12.19 -0.97
N THR A 7 -3.76 -12.95 -1.81
CA THR A 7 -3.02 -14.12 -1.37
C THR A 7 -1.69 -13.71 -0.71
N ASP A 8 -1.08 -14.62 0.05
CA ASP A 8 0.22 -14.36 0.69
C ASP A 8 1.31 -14.08 -0.35
N LYS A 9 1.28 -14.80 -1.46
CA LYS A 9 2.24 -14.61 -2.55
C LYS A 9 2.11 -13.22 -3.18
N GLU A 10 0.87 -12.80 -3.43
CA GLU A 10 0.58 -11.47 -3.96
C GLU A 10 1.00 -10.38 -2.98
N TYR A 11 0.76 -10.61 -1.69
CA TYR A 11 1.12 -9.62 -0.68
C TYR A 11 2.64 -9.43 -0.60
N ARG A 12 3.41 -10.51 -0.72
CA ARG A 12 4.89 -10.42 -0.77
C ARG A 12 5.35 -9.62 -1.99
N ARG A 13 4.71 -9.83 -3.13
CA ARG A 13 5.01 -9.06 -4.34
C ARG A 13 4.74 -7.58 -4.12
N PHE A 14 3.61 -7.26 -3.50
CA PHE A 14 3.28 -5.88 -3.13
C PHE A 14 4.35 -5.31 -2.19
N GLU A 15 4.75 -6.07 -1.17
CA GLU A 15 5.76 -5.61 -0.22
C GLU A 15 7.09 -5.31 -0.90
N ASP A 16 7.49 -6.12 -1.87
CA ASP A 16 8.73 -5.88 -2.64
C ASP A 16 8.66 -4.56 -3.41
N ILE A 17 7.53 -4.29 -4.05
CA ILE A 17 7.33 -3.06 -4.81
C ILE A 17 7.31 -1.86 -3.86
N ILE A 18 6.52 -1.93 -2.79
CA ILE A 18 6.35 -0.81 -1.86
C ILE A 18 7.63 -0.52 -1.08
N PHE A 19 8.46 -1.54 -0.84
CA PHE A 19 9.77 -1.35 -0.21
C PHE A 19 10.67 -0.47 -1.07
N LYS A 20 10.66 -0.69 -2.39
CA LYS A 20 11.43 0.15 -3.32
C LYS A 20 10.89 1.58 -3.35
N VAL A 21 9.58 1.76 -3.25
CA VAL A 21 8.95 3.08 -3.15
C VAL A 21 9.39 3.77 -1.85
N TRP A 22 9.41 3.03 -0.74
CA TRP A 22 9.88 3.56 0.53
C TRP A 22 11.32 4.04 0.46
N ARG A 23 12.20 3.32 -0.23
CA ARG A 23 13.60 3.73 -0.40
C ARG A 23 13.72 5.05 -1.15
N VAL A 24 12.87 5.27 -2.14
CA VAL A 24 12.81 6.58 -2.83
C VAL A 24 12.38 7.67 -1.85
N TYR A 25 11.32 7.40 -1.09
CA TYR A 25 10.74 8.35 -0.15
C TYR A 25 11.72 8.73 0.95
N GLU A 26 12.38 7.73 1.54
CA GLU A 26 13.26 7.94 2.71
C GLU A 26 14.67 8.35 2.34
N PHE A 27 15.23 7.76 1.29
CA PHE A 27 16.64 7.93 0.93
C PHE A 27 16.89 8.58 -0.42
N GLY A 28 15.85 8.79 -1.21
CA GLY A 28 16.01 9.30 -2.58
C GLY A 28 16.63 8.28 -3.53
N GLU A 29 16.72 7.01 -3.13
CA GLU A 29 17.31 5.95 -3.95
C GLU A 29 16.25 5.35 -4.88
N ASN A 30 16.25 5.77 -6.13
CA ASN A 30 15.25 5.34 -7.11
C ASN A 30 15.78 4.24 -8.02
N GLU A 31 15.25 3.02 -7.85
CA GLU A 31 15.59 1.86 -8.66
C GLU A 31 14.64 1.70 -9.86
N PHE A 32 13.64 2.56 -9.97
CA PHE A 32 12.65 2.49 -11.04
C PHE A 32 13.10 3.28 -12.26
N THR A 33 12.68 2.83 -13.44
CA THR A 33 12.79 3.65 -14.65
C THR A 33 11.80 4.79 -14.56
N GLN A 34 11.96 5.80 -15.42
CA GLN A 34 11.02 6.91 -15.49
C GLN A 34 9.59 6.41 -15.79
N ALA A 35 9.47 5.47 -16.73
CA ALA A 35 8.18 4.91 -17.10
C ALA A 35 7.54 4.17 -15.92
N GLU A 36 8.32 3.41 -15.15
CA GLU A 36 7.84 2.72 -13.96
C GLU A 36 7.40 3.72 -12.89
N THR A 37 8.16 4.78 -12.68
CA THR A 37 7.81 5.83 -11.71
C THR A 37 6.49 6.48 -12.08
N GLU A 38 6.30 6.83 -13.34
CA GLU A 38 5.05 7.42 -13.81
C GLU A 38 3.87 6.46 -13.63
N HIS A 39 4.09 5.18 -13.91
CA HIS A 39 3.07 4.15 -13.73
C HIS A 39 2.68 4.01 -12.26
N ILE A 40 3.66 3.94 -11.37
CA ILE A 40 3.41 3.84 -9.92
C ILE A 40 2.64 5.05 -9.42
N ASN A 41 3.00 6.25 -9.88
CA ASN A 41 2.29 7.48 -9.48
C ASN A 41 0.82 7.41 -9.90
N LYS A 42 0.53 6.92 -11.11
CA LYS A 42 -0.85 6.76 -11.58
C LYS A 42 -1.60 5.73 -10.75
N VAL A 43 -0.94 4.63 -10.37
CA VAL A 43 -1.53 3.61 -9.51
C VAL A 43 -1.92 4.20 -8.17
N PHE A 44 -1.04 4.99 -7.55
CA PHE A 44 -1.32 5.65 -6.28
C PHE A 44 -2.46 6.66 -6.41
N GLU A 45 -2.48 7.44 -7.48
CA GLU A 45 -3.57 8.39 -7.74
C GLU A 45 -4.92 7.67 -7.83
N GLN A 46 -4.97 6.58 -8.58
CA GLN A 46 -6.18 5.79 -8.75
C GLN A 46 -6.61 5.16 -7.43
N LEU A 47 -5.66 4.60 -6.69
CA LEU A 47 -5.92 3.99 -5.39
C LEU A 47 -6.51 5.03 -4.42
N ASN A 48 -5.93 6.23 -4.38
CA ASN A 48 -6.43 7.30 -3.52
C ASN A 48 -7.82 7.76 -3.95
N ALA A 49 -8.09 7.82 -5.26
CA ALA A 49 -9.38 8.25 -5.76
C ALA A 49 -10.49 7.26 -5.46
N GLU A 50 -10.21 5.95 -5.60
CA GLU A 50 -11.22 4.91 -5.47
C GLU A 50 -11.26 4.26 -4.09
N HIS A 51 -10.12 4.21 -3.38
CA HIS A 51 -10.00 3.59 -2.06
C HIS A 51 -9.14 4.46 -1.14
N PRO A 52 -9.60 5.67 -0.82
CA PRO A 52 -8.77 6.63 -0.06
C PRO A 52 -8.40 6.16 1.33
N ARG A 53 -9.26 5.39 1.98
CA ARG A 53 -9.01 4.87 3.32
C ARG A 53 -7.85 3.87 3.32
N GLU A 54 -7.91 2.93 2.38
CA GLU A 54 -6.87 1.92 2.20
C GLU A 54 -5.56 2.57 1.77
N TYR A 55 -5.62 3.55 0.87
CA TYR A 55 -4.45 4.31 0.42
C TYR A 55 -3.73 4.98 1.59
N LYS A 56 -4.47 5.65 2.46
CA LYS A 56 -3.89 6.35 3.62
C LYS A 56 -3.18 5.38 4.56
N ILE A 57 -3.75 4.20 4.76
CA ILE A 57 -3.16 3.19 5.62
C ILE A 57 -1.84 2.69 5.02
N ILE A 58 -1.82 2.43 3.71
CA ILE A 58 -0.60 2.00 3.01
C ILE A 58 0.49 3.06 3.15
N VAL A 59 0.17 4.32 2.91
CA VAL A 59 1.14 5.42 3.03
C VAL A 59 1.68 5.51 4.46
N ARG A 60 0.79 5.49 5.46
CA ARG A 60 1.20 5.64 6.85
C ARG A 60 2.04 4.47 7.34
N HIS A 61 1.65 3.25 7.01
CA HIS A 61 2.35 2.07 7.50
C HIS A 61 3.62 1.77 6.71
N HIS A 62 3.53 1.74 5.38
CA HIS A 62 4.65 1.31 4.53
C HIS A 62 5.65 2.42 4.22
N LEU A 63 5.19 3.66 4.06
CA LEU A 63 6.07 4.77 3.70
C LEU A 63 6.50 5.58 4.91
N LYS A 64 5.59 5.86 5.83
CA LYS A 64 5.89 6.64 7.05
C LYS A 64 6.24 5.75 8.24
N ARG A 65 6.16 4.44 8.07
CA ARG A 65 6.56 3.43 9.08
C ARG A 65 5.80 3.55 10.40
N THR A 66 4.51 3.91 10.31
CA THR A 66 3.63 3.98 11.48
C THR A 66 3.08 2.58 11.78
N TYR A 67 3.08 2.19 13.05
CA TYR A 67 2.56 0.89 13.48
C TYR A 67 1.05 0.81 13.27
N TYR A 68 0.56 -0.38 12.92
CA TYR A 68 -0.88 -0.62 12.77
C TYR A 68 -1.62 -0.33 14.08
N THR A 69 -1.02 -0.65 15.24
CA THR A 69 -1.62 -0.36 16.54
C THR A 69 -1.86 1.12 16.75
N THR A 70 -0.92 1.96 16.32
CA THR A 70 -1.05 3.42 16.41
C THR A 70 -2.20 3.92 15.54
N ILE A 71 -2.25 3.45 14.28
CA ILE A 71 -3.31 3.84 13.35
C ILE A 71 -4.68 3.43 13.91
N ALA A 72 -4.78 2.20 14.40
CA ALA A 72 -6.02 1.67 14.96
C ALA A 72 -6.51 2.50 16.15
N ARG A 73 -5.58 2.86 17.06
CA ARG A 73 -5.90 3.67 18.23
C ARG A 73 -6.41 5.05 17.82
N GLU A 74 -5.76 5.68 16.87
CA GLU A 74 -6.15 7.01 16.39
C GLU A 74 -7.54 7.02 15.77
N GLN A 75 -7.91 5.92 15.10
CA GLN A 75 -9.21 5.82 14.42
C GLN A 75 -10.30 5.17 15.28
N GLY A 76 -9.94 4.72 16.49
CA GLY A 76 -10.90 4.07 17.38
C GLY A 76 -11.42 2.73 16.86
N VAL A 77 -10.57 1.98 16.14
CA VAL A 77 -10.93 0.68 15.58
C VAL A 77 -9.90 -0.38 16.00
N SER A 78 -10.17 -1.65 15.71
CA SER A 78 -9.25 -2.73 16.04
C SER A 78 -8.04 -2.75 15.09
N GLU A 79 -6.90 -3.26 15.57
CA GLU A 79 -5.73 -3.46 14.75
C GLU A 79 -6.03 -4.43 13.60
N GLY A 80 -6.81 -5.49 13.88
CA GLY A 80 -7.19 -6.46 12.85
C GLY A 80 -7.94 -5.82 11.70
N TYR A 81 -8.79 -4.84 11.99
CA TYR A 81 -9.52 -4.11 10.96
C TYR A 81 -8.54 -3.29 10.09
N ILE A 82 -7.57 -2.62 10.71
CA ILE A 82 -6.56 -1.84 9.97
C ILE A 82 -5.71 -2.76 9.09
N ARG A 83 -5.29 -3.92 9.62
CA ARG A 83 -4.53 -4.91 8.83
C ARG A 83 -5.33 -5.40 7.62
N LYS A 84 -6.61 -5.62 7.80
CA LYS A 84 -7.50 -6.03 6.71
C LYS A 84 -7.57 -4.94 5.63
N LEU A 85 -7.74 -3.69 6.02
CA LEU A 85 -7.77 -2.57 5.07
C LEU A 85 -6.44 -2.43 4.33
N ALA A 86 -5.32 -2.63 5.04
CA ALA A 86 -4.00 -2.58 4.41
C ALA A 86 -3.85 -3.67 3.35
N LYS A 87 -4.31 -4.89 3.65
CA LYS A 87 -4.25 -6.00 2.69
C LYS A 87 -5.19 -5.77 1.50
N ASN A 88 -6.37 -5.23 1.74
CA ASN A 88 -7.28 -4.87 0.65
C ASN A 88 -6.67 -3.79 -0.23
N GLY A 89 -6.02 -2.80 0.38
CA GLY A 89 -5.31 -1.77 -0.38
C GLY A 89 -4.18 -2.34 -1.23
N ALA A 90 -3.43 -3.30 -0.70
CA ALA A 90 -2.39 -3.99 -1.45
C ALA A 90 -2.96 -4.73 -2.67
N TYR A 91 -4.12 -5.37 -2.49
CA TYR A 91 -4.83 -6.03 -3.58
C TYR A 91 -5.20 -5.04 -4.68
N TYR A 92 -5.82 -3.93 -4.32
CA TYR A 92 -6.20 -2.91 -5.31
C TYR A 92 -4.98 -2.30 -5.98
N PHE A 93 -3.91 -2.06 -5.21
CA PHE A 93 -2.66 -1.55 -5.77
C PHE A 93 -2.14 -2.48 -6.88
N LEU A 94 -2.06 -3.78 -6.60
CA LEU A 94 -1.57 -4.75 -7.58
C LEU A 94 -2.49 -4.85 -8.78
N LYS A 95 -3.80 -4.79 -8.57
CA LYS A 95 -4.77 -4.82 -9.65
C LYS A 95 -4.53 -3.67 -10.63
N TYR A 96 -4.35 -2.45 -10.11
CA TYR A 96 -4.08 -1.30 -10.95
C TYR A 96 -2.67 -1.35 -11.55
N TYR A 97 -1.72 -1.84 -10.77
CA TYR A 97 -0.33 -1.95 -11.22
C TYR A 97 -0.19 -2.91 -12.41
N ASP A 98 -0.92 -4.02 -12.37
CA ASP A 98 -0.86 -5.04 -13.43
C ASP A 98 -1.76 -4.71 -14.63
N ASP A 99 -2.66 -3.77 -14.49
CA ASP A 99 -3.56 -3.31 -15.55
C ASP A 99 -2.83 -2.24 -16.36
N LYS A 100 -2.42 -2.60 -17.56
CA LYS A 100 -1.67 -1.69 -18.45
C LYS A 100 -2.56 -1.13 -19.55
#